data_cfdc904df81078a64e5c1af7ca78f726
#
_entry.id   cfdc904df81078a64e5c1af7ca78f726
#
_cell.length_a   1.000
_cell.length_b   1.000
_cell.length_c   1.000
_cell.angle_alpha   90.00
_cell.angle_beta   90.00
_cell.angle_gamma   90.00
#
_symmetry.space_group_name_H-M   'P 1'
#
loop_
_entity.id
_entity.type
_entity.pdbx_description
1 polymer ?
#
loop_
_entity_poly.entity_id
_entity_poly.type
_entity_poly.pdbx_seq_one_letter_code
_entity_poly.pdbx_strand_id
1 'polypeptide(L)'
;MKKILIHMLATGASLAAVALFAGCSKQESHAADDGHGHGEAKAHTTTKDGVIMCAEHGVPEAQCAVCKPDLAAKLKPGESMKVRLPSLNSATIVGIQTAPPELGSIADGIECVAAVSFDQNKLAQITAPVSGIIQTVDVDLGTKVEERQTVAKIWSASIAEALAKAVLSHQTLDRERKLRADRVTSEAAVQEAEAAHRGACQQLRTLGFTEEQIDEMGRKPQEQVLMEVRAPFAGEIVERTAVRGAVVEVGKPLFTLVDHSVVWGMLQVPEMALARVQVGQTVELRVDSLPGKVFTGKLTWISPAVDERTRMARARAEFANPDRLLKDKMFAIARILIRQAKGAMLVPQSAIQHVEGKPLVFVKLGEDLYDARSVQLGARFNGQLEVLAGLKLQEHIAVTRVFALKSAMLMSRLGAGCADD
;
A
#
# COMPACT_ATOMS: atom_id res chain seq x y z
N MET A 1 7.68 27.91 -35.77
CA MET A 1 7.42 29.36 -36.09
C MET A 1 6.56 29.95 -35.00
N LYS A 2 6.96 31.12 -34.56
CA LYS A 2 6.45 32.07 -33.56
C LYS A 2 6.92 31.90 -32.13
N LYS A 3 8.01 32.59 -31.89
CA LYS A 3 8.54 33.19 -30.65
C LYS A 3 7.64 34.37 -30.21
N ILE A 4 7.46 34.54 -28.91
CA ILE A 4 7.21 35.81 -28.21
C ILE A 4 7.81 35.56 -26.81
N LEU A 5 8.86 36.05 -26.37
CA LEU A 5 9.68 37.26 -26.13
C LEU A 5 8.98 38.33 -25.26
N ILE A 6 9.57 38.50 -24.04
CA ILE A 6 9.86 39.70 -23.24
C ILE A 6 8.71 40.34 -22.44
N HIS A 7 8.91 40.55 -21.10
CA HIS A 7 9.49 41.80 -20.58
C HIS A 7 9.94 41.68 -19.12
N MET A 8 11.21 42.04 -18.90
CA MET A 8 11.78 42.54 -17.64
C MET A 8 11.22 43.93 -17.33
N LEU A 9 11.03 44.22 -16.04
CA LEU A 9 11.18 45.58 -15.52
C LEU A 9 11.67 45.49 -14.07
N ALA A 10 12.89 45.99 -13.87
CA ALA A 10 13.55 46.32 -12.63
C ALA A 10 13.31 47.78 -12.29
N THR A 11 13.10 48.11 -11.05
CA THR A 11 13.39 49.39 -10.36
C THR A 11 13.19 49.12 -8.88
N GLY A 12 13.99 49.54 -7.92
CA GLY A 12 15.02 50.49 -7.80
C GLY A 12 15.24 50.70 -6.30
N ALA A 13 16.45 50.90 -5.93
CA ALA A 13 16.98 51.07 -4.60
C ALA A 13 16.44 52.28 -3.84
N SER A 14 16.48 52.27 -2.50
CA SER A 14 16.86 53.43 -1.70
C SER A 14 17.41 53.01 -0.34
N LEU A 15 18.70 53.31 -0.19
CA LEU A 15 19.43 53.42 1.08
C LEU A 15 18.94 54.67 1.86
N ALA A 16 18.88 54.56 3.20
CA ALA A 16 19.11 55.68 4.08
C ALA A 16 19.72 55.18 5.40
N ALA A 17 20.97 55.52 5.60
CA ALA A 17 21.71 55.43 6.86
C ALA A 17 21.65 56.81 7.55
N VAL A 18 21.59 56.89 8.88
CA VAL A 18 22.07 57.94 9.77
C VAL A 18 22.05 57.36 11.17
N ALA A 19 23.16 57.06 11.79
CA ALA A 19 24.17 57.82 12.55
C ALA A 19 23.79 58.07 14.03
N LEU A 20 24.50 57.35 14.90
CA LEU A 20 25.19 57.76 16.14
C LEU A 20 24.66 58.96 16.95
N PHE A 21 24.36 58.75 18.23
CA PHE A 21 24.83 59.66 19.28
C PHE A 21 25.14 58.88 20.55
N ALA A 22 26.40 59.01 21.00
CA ALA A 22 26.87 58.62 22.29
C ALA A 22 26.62 59.77 23.27
N GLY A 23 26.25 59.43 24.52
CA GLY A 23 26.14 60.40 25.59
C GLY A 23 26.32 59.74 26.95
N CYS A 24 27.56 59.72 27.45
CA CYS A 24 27.89 59.49 28.85
C CYS A 24 27.37 60.64 29.74
N SER A 25 26.75 60.30 30.86
CA SER A 25 26.87 61.12 32.08
C SER A 25 26.76 60.25 33.31
N LYS A 26 27.87 60.18 34.05
CA LYS A 26 27.95 59.81 35.47
C LYS A 26 27.16 60.82 36.30
N GLN A 27 26.38 60.32 37.26
CA GLN A 27 26.16 61.07 38.47
C GLN A 27 25.98 60.13 39.66
N GLU A 28 26.64 60.51 40.71
CA GLU A 28 26.88 59.80 41.96
C GLU A 28 25.69 59.90 42.94
N SER A 29 25.59 58.85 43.73
CA SER A 29 25.23 58.74 45.15
C SER A 29 24.09 59.60 45.72
N HIS A 30 23.05 58.91 46.22
CA HIS A 30 22.61 59.13 47.61
C HIS A 30 22.07 57.83 48.21
N ALA A 31 22.67 57.44 49.32
CA ALA A 31 22.20 56.42 50.19
C ALA A 31 20.94 56.95 50.90
N ALA A 32 19.88 56.15 50.85
CA ALA A 32 18.81 56.18 51.82
C ALA A 32 18.49 54.73 52.17
N ASP A 33 18.86 54.41 53.35
CA ASP A 33 18.52 53.22 54.10
C ASP A 33 17.01 53.30 54.39
N ASP A 34 16.22 52.35 53.87
CA ASP A 34 14.93 51.98 54.45
C ASP A 34 14.75 50.45 54.26
N GLY A 35 15.02 49.78 55.32
CA GLY A 35 14.75 48.37 55.50
C GLY A 35 13.26 48.06 55.42
N HIS A 36 12.89 47.23 54.51
CA HIS A 36 11.66 46.41 54.66
C HIS A 36 11.88 45.05 53.98
N GLY A 37 11.77 44.06 54.82
CA GLY A 37 10.99 42.88 54.56
C GLY A 37 11.73 41.65 54.13
N HIS A 38 12.20 40.99 55.08
CA HIS A 38 12.31 39.55 55.18
C HIS A 38 11.46 38.81 54.17
N GLY A 39 12.07 38.35 53.10
CA GLY A 39 11.64 37.13 52.46
C GLY A 39 11.83 36.01 53.45
N GLU A 40 10.79 35.63 54.19
CA GLU A 40 10.77 34.42 54.99
C GLU A 40 11.16 33.28 54.10
N ALA A 41 12.32 32.70 54.32
CA ALA A 41 12.70 31.40 53.81
C ALA A 41 11.63 30.42 54.32
N LYS A 42 10.63 30.11 53.51
CA LYS A 42 9.59 29.11 53.80
C LYS A 42 10.31 27.84 54.24
N ALA A 43 10.14 27.44 55.47
CA ALA A 43 10.82 26.31 56.08
C ALA A 43 10.52 25.04 55.29
N HIS A 44 11.52 24.49 54.64
CA HIS A 44 11.44 23.18 54.00
C HIS A 44 11.16 22.14 55.07
N THR A 45 10.00 21.47 54.97
CA THR A 45 9.67 20.33 55.84
C THR A 45 10.38 19.09 55.32
N THR A 46 11.32 18.58 56.14
CA THR A 46 11.99 17.30 55.84
C THR A 46 11.15 16.16 56.45
N THR A 47 10.80 15.15 55.65
CA THR A 47 10.15 13.92 56.15
C THR A 47 11.09 13.10 57.02
N LYS A 48 10.56 12.14 57.83
CA LYS A 48 11.32 11.23 58.66
C LYS A 48 12.38 10.45 57.87
N ASP A 49 12.19 10.31 56.53
CA ASP A 49 13.09 9.61 55.60
C ASP A 49 14.10 10.55 54.89
N GLY A 50 14.25 11.80 55.36
CA GLY A 50 15.23 12.75 54.83
C GLY A 50 14.83 13.40 53.50
N VAL A 51 13.58 13.22 53.02
CA VAL A 51 13.10 13.80 51.74
C VAL A 51 12.65 15.26 52.01
N ILE A 52 13.27 16.19 51.27
CA ILE A 52 12.88 17.61 51.31
C ILE A 52 11.54 17.78 50.55
N MET A 53 10.52 18.33 51.24
CA MET A 53 9.21 18.58 50.65
C MET A 53 9.12 20.05 50.17
N CYS A 54 8.52 20.24 49.01
CA CYS A 54 8.19 21.53 48.48
C CYS A 54 7.15 22.19 49.40
N ALA A 55 7.49 23.33 49.98
CA ALA A 55 6.65 24.05 50.96
C ALA A 55 5.30 24.50 50.36
N GLU A 56 5.25 24.82 49.08
CA GLU A 56 4.04 25.31 48.41
C GLU A 56 3.12 24.19 47.91
N HIS A 57 3.71 23.07 47.41
CA HIS A 57 2.91 22.03 46.75
C HIS A 57 2.85 20.72 47.55
N GLY A 58 3.57 20.62 48.70
CA GLY A 58 3.53 19.41 49.56
C GLY A 58 3.88 18.11 48.87
N VAL A 59 4.74 18.14 47.88
CA VAL A 59 5.31 16.99 47.13
C VAL A 59 6.84 17.02 47.28
N PRO A 60 7.56 15.90 47.05
CA PRO A 60 9.01 15.93 47.07
C PRO A 60 9.54 17.01 46.13
N GLU A 61 10.43 17.88 46.63
CA GLU A 61 10.96 19.02 45.86
C GLU A 61 11.65 18.60 44.58
N ALA A 62 12.37 17.50 44.64
CA ALA A 62 13.04 16.91 43.47
C ALA A 62 12.07 16.40 42.37
N GLN A 63 10.80 16.21 42.72
CA GLN A 63 9.75 15.72 41.81
C GLN A 63 8.62 16.75 41.62
N CYS A 64 8.76 17.98 42.14
CA CYS A 64 7.73 18.99 41.96
C CYS A 64 7.70 19.52 40.53
N ALA A 65 6.65 19.14 39.78
CA ALA A 65 6.49 19.54 38.39
C ALA A 65 6.17 21.03 38.23
N VAL A 66 5.55 21.63 39.23
CA VAL A 66 5.17 23.05 39.20
C VAL A 66 6.39 23.96 39.41
N CYS A 67 7.26 23.63 40.34
CA CYS A 67 8.47 24.44 40.62
C CYS A 67 9.61 24.19 39.64
N LYS A 68 9.71 22.97 39.11
CA LYS A 68 10.82 22.51 38.23
C LYS A 68 10.30 21.85 36.96
N PRO A 69 9.54 22.53 36.10
CA PRO A 69 8.94 21.93 34.91
C PRO A 69 9.99 21.46 33.88
N ASP A 70 11.20 22.00 33.91
CA ASP A 70 12.29 21.65 32.99
C ASP A 70 12.77 20.22 33.17
N LEU A 71 12.52 19.61 34.32
CA LEU A 71 12.86 18.20 34.55
C LEU A 71 12.07 17.26 33.67
N ALA A 72 10.90 17.69 33.14
CA ALA A 72 10.10 16.89 32.21
C ALA A 72 10.90 16.43 30.98
N ALA A 73 11.78 17.28 30.47
CA ALA A 73 12.65 16.96 29.31
C ALA A 73 13.62 15.79 29.57
N LYS A 74 13.96 15.53 30.83
CA LYS A 74 14.94 14.52 31.24
C LYS A 74 14.32 13.18 31.64
N LEU A 75 12.97 13.12 31.76
CA LEU A 75 12.28 11.90 32.19
C LEU A 75 12.45 10.76 31.19
N LYS A 76 12.77 9.59 31.71
CA LYS A 76 12.72 8.33 30.96
C LYS A 76 11.33 7.72 31.04
N PRO A 77 10.95 6.82 30.10
CA PRO A 77 9.66 6.13 30.18
C PRO A 77 9.46 5.44 31.55
N GLY A 78 8.35 5.75 32.22
CA GLY A 78 8.04 5.28 33.56
C GLY A 78 8.47 6.21 34.71
N GLU A 79 9.40 7.16 34.45
CA GLU A 79 9.72 8.20 35.44
C GLU A 79 8.66 9.30 35.43
N SER A 80 8.44 9.93 36.60
CA SER A 80 7.34 10.87 36.77
C SER A 80 7.70 12.07 37.67
N MET A 81 6.88 13.10 37.53
CA MET A 81 6.85 14.28 38.39
C MET A 81 5.49 14.46 38.96
N LYS A 82 5.41 15.06 40.16
CA LYS A 82 4.17 15.26 40.88
C LYS A 82 3.56 16.64 40.54
N VAL A 83 2.30 16.62 40.13
CA VAL A 83 1.50 17.83 39.87
C VAL A 83 0.38 17.85 40.90
N ARG A 84 0.41 18.82 41.82
CA ARG A 84 -0.67 19.08 42.74
C ARG A 84 -1.48 20.27 42.27
N LEU A 85 -2.79 20.12 42.25
CA LEU A 85 -3.73 21.18 41.95
C LEU A 85 -3.96 22.05 43.20
N PRO A 86 -4.41 23.33 43.05
CA PRO A 86 -4.55 24.25 44.14
C PRO A 86 -5.56 23.84 45.26
N SER A 87 -6.54 23.01 44.94
CA SER A 87 -7.51 22.48 45.88
C SER A 87 -7.99 21.08 45.51
N LEU A 88 -8.54 20.35 46.53
CA LEU A 88 -9.12 19.01 46.33
C LEU A 88 -10.25 18.98 45.27
N ASN A 89 -10.99 20.08 45.13
CA ASN A 89 -12.09 20.17 44.17
C ASN A 89 -11.68 20.70 42.80
N SER A 90 -10.42 21.09 42.61
CA SER A 90 -9.94 21.69 41.34
C SER A 90 -10.17 20.78 40.15
N ALA A 91 -9.92 19.48 40.29
CA ALA A 91 -10.14 18.50 39.24
C ALA A 91 -11.60 18.39 38.81
N THR A 92 -12.51 18.42 39.77
CA THR A 92 -13.98 18.39 39.56
C THR A 92 -14.48 19.68 38.92
N ILE A 93 -14.01 20.85 39.42
CA ILE A 93 -14.38 22.17 38.86
C ILE A 93 -13.97 22.30 37.40
N VAL A 94 -12.77 21.82 37.05
CA VAL A 94 -12.26 21.84 35.68
C VAL A 94 -12.93 20.78 34.80
N GLY A 95 -13.51 19.72 35.40
CA GLY A 95 -14.12 18.61 34.68
C GLY A 95 -13.10 17.58 34.15
N ILE A 96 -12.04 17.34 34.92
CA ILE A 96 -11.07 16.31 34.61
C ILE A 96 -11.68 14.94 34.90
N GLN A 97 -11.80 14.11 33.86
CA GLN A 97 -12.23 12.72 33.99
C GLN A 97 -11.04 11.79 33.84
N THR A 98 -11.09 10.68 34.55
CA THR A 98 -10.04 9.65 34.49
C THR A 98 -10.64 8.33 34.11
N ALA A 99 -9.88 7.54 33.32
CA ALA A 99 -10.22 6.19 32.95
C ALA A 99 -8.95 5.31 32.96
N PRO A 100 -9.07 4.00 33.16
CA PRO A 100 -7.95 3.10 32.98
C PRO A 100 -7.62 2.95 31.49
N PRO A 101 -6.37 2.58 31.15
CA PRO A 101 -6.02 2.16 29.81
C PRO A 101 -6.83 0.92 29.39
N GLU A 102 -7.13 0.81 28.10
CA GLU A 102 -7.87 -0.32 27.55
C GLU A 102 -6.92 -1.30 26.89
N LEU A 103 -7.22 -2.60 26.94
CA LEU A 103 -6.55 -3.58 26.10
C LEU A 103 -7.30 -3.71 24.79
N GLY A 104 -6.60 -3.49 23.70
CA GLY A 104 -7.17 -3.57 22.37
C GLY A 104 -6.27 -4.27 21.38
N SER A 105 -6.78 -4.45 20.16
CA SER A 105 -5.98 -4.91 19.02
C SER A 105 -5.59 -3.73 18.15
N ILE A 106 -4.32 -3.65 17.86
CA ILE A 106 -3.76 -2.68 16.91
C ILE A 106 -3.42 -3.40 15.62
N ALA A 107 -3.81 -2.80 14.51
CA ALA A 107 -3.29 -3.12 13.22
C ALA A 107 -2.54 -1.86 12.71
N ASP A 108 -1.23 -1.79 12.98
CA ASP A 108 -0.39 -0.76 12.35
C ASP A 108 -0.21 -1.11 10.88
N GLY A 109 -0.44 -0.16 10.00
CA GLY A 109 -0.37 -0.38 8.57
C GLY A 109 -0.10 0.89 7.78
N ILE A 110 0.39 0.69 6.57
CA ILE A 110 0.65 1.76 5.61
C ILE A 110 -0.51 1.79 4.63
N GLU A 111 -1.22 2.92 4.58
CA GLU A 111 -2.24 3.16 3.58
C GLU A 111 -1.60 3.68 2.28
N CYS A 112 -2.01 3.13 1.17
CA CYS A 112 -1.56 3.51 -0.16
C CYS A 112 -2.68 3.33 -1.19
N VAL A 113 -2.59 4.10 -2.25
CA VAL A 113 -3.49 3.96 -3.39
C VAL A 113 -3.16 2.67 -4.13
N ALA A 114 -4.18 1.99 -4.59
CA ALA A 114 -4.05 0.78 -5.39
C ALA A 114 -5.01 0.80 -6.58
N ALA A 115 -4.65 0.04 -7.61
CA ALA A 115 -5.54 -0.29 -8.72
C ALA A 115 -5.62 -1.80 -8.86
N VAL A 116 -6.81 -2.32 -9.04
CA VAL A 116 -7.02 -3.73 -9.37
C VAL A 116 -6.60 -3.97 -10.80
N SER A 117 -5.93 -5.08 -11.07
CA SER A 117 -5.60 -5.54 -12.41
C SER A 117 -5.78 -7.04 -12.52
N PHE A 118 -5.96 -7.53 -13.74
CA PHE A 118 -5.93 -8.97 -14.00
C PHE A 118 -4.56 -9.55 -13.65
N ASP A 119 -4.56 -10.78 -13.16
CA ASP A 119 -3.34 -11.57 -13.06
C ASP A 119 -2.83 -11.89 -14.48
N GLN A 120 -1.68 -11.32 -14.84
CA GLN A 120 -1.10 -11.52 -16.17
C GLN A 120 -0.68 -12.98 -16.42
N ASN A 121 -0.47 -13.78 -15.36
CA ASN A 121 -0.20 -15.21 -15.51
C ASN A 121 -1.48 -16.00 -15.84
N LYS A 122 -2.64 -15.41 -15.65
CA LYS A 122 -3.96 -15.95 -15.89
C LYS A 122 -4.72 -15.17 -16.99
N LEU A 123 -3.98 -14.47 -17.82
CA LEU A 123 -4.47 -13.75 -18.99
C LEU A 123 -3.80 -14.32 -20.25
N ALA A 124 -4.58 -14.59 -21.27
CA ALA A 124 -4.06 -14.98 -22.57
C ALA A 124 -4.70 -14.16 -23.68
N GLN A 125 -3.87 -13.72 -24.62
CA GLN A 125 -4.33 -13.24 -25.92
C GLN A 125 -4.40 -14.43 -26.88
N ILE A 126 -5.60 -14.80 -27.29
CA ILE A 126 -5.82 -15.82 -28.30
C ILE A 126 -5.65 -15.16 -29.66
N THR A 127 -4.62 -15.54 -30.39
CA THR A 127 -4.25 -14.97 -31.70
C THR A 127 -4.58 -15.91 -32.83
N ALA A 128 -4.65 -15.39 -34.06
CA ALA A 128 -4.83 -16.21 -35.25
C ALA A 128 -3.54 -17.02 -35.52
N PRO A 129 -3.61 -18.36 -35.55
CA PRO A 129 -2.43 -19.21 -35.83
C PRO A 129 -2.05 -19.24 -37.32
N VAL A 130 -2.97 -18.88 -38.18
CA VAL A 130 -2.80 -18.84 -39.64
C VAL A 130 -3.48 -17.62 -40.23
N SER A 131 -2.98 -17.13 -41.37
CA SER A 131 -3.69 -16.11 -42.16
C SER A 131 -4.88 -16.72 -42.89
N GLY A 132 -5.99 -15.99 -42.90
CA GLY A 132 -7.21 -16.48 -43.54
C GLY A 132 -8.45 -15.63 -43.25
N ILE A 133 -9.61 -16.24 -43.49
CA ILE A 133 -10.93 -15.62 -43.26
C ILE A 133 -11.60 -16.33 -42.09
N ILE A 134 -12.09 -15.55 -41.11
CA ILE A 134 -12.88 -16.08 -39.99
C ILE A 134 -14.21 -16.58 -40.53
N GLN A 135 -14.45 -17.89 -40.45
CA GLN A 135 -15.71 -18.50 -40.91
C GLN A 135 -16.76 -18.51 -39.82
N THR A 136 -16.39 -18.89 -38.58
CA THR A 136 -17.27 -18.87 -37.41
C THR A 136 -16.59 -18.23 -36.22
N VAL A 137 -17.40 -17.62 -35.38
CA VAL A 137 -17.04 -17.13 -34.05
C VAL A 137 -18.05 -17.76 -33.12
N ASP A 138 -17.58 -18.67 -32.27
CA ASP A 138 -18.43 -19.56 -31.49
C ASP A 138 -18.65 -19.05 -30.07
N VAL A 139 -18.02 -17.92 -29.68
CA VAL A 139 -18.08 -17.27 -28.36
C VAL A 139 -18.27 -15.77 -28.48
N ASP A 140 -18.81 -15.16 -27.42
CA ASP A 140 -19.01 -13.70 -27.32
C ASP A 140 -18.38 -13.15 -26.03
N LEU A 141 -18.41 -11.83 -25.85
CA LEU A 141 -18.00 -11.15 -24.62
C LEU A 141 -18.74 -11.73 -23.41
N GLY A 142 -18.01 -11.99 -22.32
CA GLY A 142 -18.57 -12.58 -21.10
C GLY A 142 -18.82 -14.09 -21.17
N THR A 143 -18.57 -14.74 -22.32
CA THR A 143 -18.71 -16.19 -22.42
C THR A 143 -17.62 -16.90 -21.62
N LYS A 144 -18.02 -17.84 -20.78
CA LYS A 144 -17.12 -18.76 -20.10
C LYS A 144 -16.76 -19.89 -21.06
N VAL A 145 -15.46 -20.16 -21.15
CA VAL A 145 -14.92 -21.23 -22.01
C VAL A 145 -14.11 -22.22 -21.16
N GLU A 146 -14.11 -23.46 -21.59
CA GLU A 146 -13.28 -24.51 -21.03
C GLU A 146 -11.93 -24.57 -21.74
N GLU A 147 -10.95 -25.22 -21.11
CA GLU A 147 -9.65 -25.50 -21.75
C GLU A 147 -9.89 -26.31 -23.05
N ARG A 148 -9.19 -25.93 -24.12
CA ARG A 148 -9.27 -26.52 -25.47
C ARG A 148 -10.60 -26.35 -26.18
N GLN A 149 -11.57 -25.62 -25.61
CA GLN A 149 -12.81 -25.29 -26.31
C GLN A 149 -12.52 -24.46 -27.56
N THR A 150 -13.13 -24.80 -28.69
CA THR A 150 -13.05 -24.02 -29.93
C THR A 150 -13.79 -22.70 -29.76
N VAL A 151 -13.12 -21.58 -30.06
CA VAL A 151 -13.65 -20.21 -29.92
C VAL A 151 -13.89 -19.55 -31.28
N ALA A 152 -13.19 -19.98 -32.32
CA ALA A 152 -13.37 -19.54 -33.69
C ALA A 152 -12.83 -20.57 -34.67
N LYS A 153 -13.25 -20.48 -35.94
CA LYS A 153 -12.72 -21.29 -37.04
C LYS A 153 -12.30 -20.39 -38.20
N ILE A 154 -11.10 -20.63 -38.72
CA ILE A 154 -10.47 -19.84 -39.78
C ILE A 154 -10.29 -20.72 -41.00
N TRP A 155 -10.78 -20.26 -42.14
CA TRP A 155 -10.40 -20.83 -43.42
C TRP A 155 -9.10 -20.19 -43.90
N SER A 156 -8.15 -21.02 -44.31
CA SER A 156 -6.85 -20.56 -44.78
C SER A 156 -6.49 -21.21 -46.13
N ALA A 157 -6.08 -20.38 -47.08
CA ALA A 157 -5.61 -20.85 -48.38
C ALA A 157 -4.34 -21.69 -48.25
N SER A 158 -3.44 -21.33 -47.32
CA SER A 158 -2.20 -22.06 -47.06
C SER A 158 -2.44 -23.50 -46.56
N ILE A 159 -3.49 -23.69 -45.75
CA ILE A 159 -3.91 -25.02 -45.28
C ILE A 159 -4.49 -25.82 -46.45
N ALA A 160 -5.34 -25.20 -47.25
CA ALA A 160 -5.94 -25.85 -48.41
C ALA A 160 -4.86 -26.31 -49.42
N GLU A 161 -3.84 -25.48 -49.67
CA GLU A 161 -2.70 -25.81 -50.50
C GLU A 161 -1.84 -26.94 -49.93
N ALA A 162 -1.52 -26.87 -48.64
CA ALA A 162 -0.76 -27.90 -47.94
C ALA A 162 -1.50 -29.26 -47.95
N LEU A 163 -2.82 -29.23 -47.75
CA LEU A 163 -3.66 -30.44 -47.83
C LEU A 163 -3.69 -31.01 -49.23
N ALA A 164 -3.91 -30.19 -50.27
CA ALA A 164 -3.90 -30.64 -51.65
C ALA A 164 -2.57 -31.33 -52.01
N LYS A 165 -1.44 -30.78 -51.57
CA LYS A 165 -0.10 -31.36 -51.74
C LYS A 165 0.04 -32.69 -50.99
N ALA A 166 -0.45 -32.80 -49.77
CA ALA A 166 -0.42 -34.06 -49.00
C ALA A 166 -1.26 -35.14 -49.65
N VAL A 167 -2.48 -34.82 -50.12
CA VAL A 167 -3.35 -35.76 -50.85
C VAL A 167 -2.69 -36.25 -52.14
N LEU A 168 -2.14 -35.31 -52.96
CA LEU A 168 -1.47 -35.67 -54.20
C LEU A 168 -0.24 -36.56 -53.97
N SER A 169 0.58 -36.21 -52.99
CA SER A 169 1.78 -37.02 -52.65
C SER A 169 1.39 -38.39 -52.10
N HIS A 170 0.30 -38.54 -51.36
CA HIS A 170 -0.23 -39.81 -50.90
C HIS A 170 -0.68 -40.70 -52.10
N GLN A 171 -1.45 -40.12 -53.00
CA GLN A 171 -1.90 -40.83 -54.20
C GLN A 171 -0.72 -41.28 -55.10
N THR A 172 0.31 -40.45 -55.18
CA THR A 172 1.53 -40.79 -55.91
C THR A 172 2.27 -41.95 -55.25
N LEU A 173 2.43 -41.88 -53.91
CA LEU A 173 3.05 -42.97 -53.15
C LEU A 173 2.33 -44.31 -53.34
N ASP A 174 0.99 -44.27 -53.19
CA ASP A 174 0.17 -45.47 -53.36
C ASP A 174 0.31 -46.07 -54.78
N ARG A 175 0.37 -45.22 -55.82
CA ARG A 175 0.58 -45.63 -57.18
C ARG A 175 1.97 -46.28 -57.35
N GLU A 176 3.05 -45.63 -56.88
CA GLU A 176 4.39 -46.12 -56.95
C GLU A 176 4.56 -47.44 -56.17
N ARG A 177 3.92 -47.60 -55.02
CA ARG A 177 3.89 -48.86 -54.25
C ARG A 177 3.24 -50.01 -55.05
N LYS A 178 2.10 -49.75 -55.73
CA LYS A 178 1.42 -50.72 -56.59
C LYS A 178 2.32 -51.11 -57.79
N LEU A 179 2.87 -50.14 -58.51
CA LEU A 179 3.75 -50.35 -59.61
C LEU A 179 5.03 -51.12 -59.22
N ARG A 180 5.52 -50.91 -57.96
CA ARG A 180 6.63 -51.67 -57.43
C ARG A 180 6.28 -53.15 -57.15
N ALA A 181 5.09 -53.38 -56.63
CA ALA A 181 4.56 -54.75 -56.44
C ALA A 181 4.48 -55.50 -57.77
N ASP A 182 4.08 -54.80 -58.84
CA ASP A 182 4.04 -55.35 -60.22
C ASP A 182 5.40 -55.33 -60.91
N ARG A 183 6.48 -54.94 -60.24
CA ARG A 183 7.87 -54.84 -60.74
C ARG A 183 8.04 -53.85 -61.90
N VAL A 184 7.23 -52.86 -62.05
CA VAL A 184 7.24 -51.86 -63.14
C VAL A 184 8.09 -50.61 -62.74
N THR A 185 8.26 -50.31 -61.46
CA THR A 185 9.03 -49.12 -60.96
C THR A 185 10.19 -49.54 -60.07
N SER A 186 11.16 -48.63 -59.86
CA SER A 186 12.34 -48.85 -59.03
C SER A 186 12.03 -48.58 -57.52
N GLU A 187 12.86 -49.17 -56.65
CA GLU A 187 12.85 -48.86 -55.21
C GLU A 187 13.10 -47.38 -54.94
N ALA A 188 13.99 -46.77 -55.73
CA ALA A 188 14.30 -45.36 -55.63
C ALA A 188 13.05 -44.45 -55.85
N ALA A 189 12.17 -44.79 -56.79
CA ALA A 189 10.96 -44.07 -57.09
C ALA A 189 9.97 -44.15 -55.92
N VAL A 190 9.86 -45.30 -55.27
CA VAL A 190 9.03 -45.44 -54.04
C VAL A 190 9.59 -44.61 -52.89
N GLN A 191 10.93 -44.66 -52.69
CA GLN A 191 11.57 -43.86 -51.63
C GLN A 191 11.42 -42.35 -51.84
N GLU A 192 11.49 -41.88 -53.09
CA GLU A 192 11.25 -40.48 -53.42
C GLU A 192 9.82 -40.09 -53.17
N ALA A 193 8.83 -40.91 -53.54
CA ALA A 193 7.41 -40.66 -53.27
C ALA A 193 7.13 -40.67 -51.75
N GLU A 194 7.77 -41.54 -50.97
CA GLU A 194 7.67 -41.56 -49.49
C GLU A 194 8.27 -40.31 -48.87
N ALA A 195 9.40 -39.84 -49.34
CA ALA A 195 10.03 -38.61 -48.87
C ALA A 195 9.16 -37.39 -49.18
N ALA A 196 8.56 -37.32 -50.37
CA ALA A 196 7.64 -36.25 -50.76
C ALA A 196 6.38 -36.22 -49.89
N HIS A 197 5.79 -37.39 -49.63
CA HIS A 197 4.61 -37.50 -48.77
C HIS A 197 4.94 -37.14 -47.33
N ARG A 198 6.04 -37.63 -46.75
CA ARG A 198 6.49 -37.24 -45.41
C ARG A 198 6.69 -35.73 -45.29
N GLY A 199 7.31 -35.09 -46.32
CA GLY A 199 7.50 -33.64 -46.36
C GLY A 199 6.17 -32.87 -46.38
N ALA A 200 5.18 -33.30 -47.14
CA ALA A 200 3.85 -32.69 -47.20
C ALA A 200 3.09 -32.85 -45.86
N CYS A 201 3.12 -34.02 -45.24
CA CYS A 201 2.53 -34.22 -43.90
C CYS A 201 3.24 -33.38 -42.84
N GLN A 202 4.58 -33.25 -42.90
CA GLN A 202 5.33 -32.39 -41.97
C GLN A 202 4.92 -30.91 -42.07
N GLN A 203 4.59 -30.44 -43.27
CA GLN A 203 4.07 -29.08 -43.47
C GLN A 203 2.74 -28.86 -42.72
N LEU A 204 1.79 -29.80 -42.78
CA LEU A 204 0.54 -29.77 -42.03
C LEU A 204 0.78 -29.86 -40.54
N ARG A 205 1.71 -30.68 -40.05
CA ARG A 205 2.08 -30.73 -38.63
C ARG A 205 2.64 -29.41 -38.14
N THR A 206 3.45 -28.71 -38.95
CA THR A 206 3.96 -27.37 -38.61
C THR A 206 2.84 -26.34 -38.48
N LEU A 207 1.72 -26.52 -39.19
CA LEU A 207 0.51 -25.71 -39.06
C LEU A 207 -0.36 -26.10 -37.84
N GLY A 208 0.04 -27.14 -37.06
CA GLY A 208 -0.61 -27.55 -35.81
C GLY A 208 -1.60 -28.70 -35.92
N PHE A 209 -1.66 -29.40 -37.07
CA PHE A 209 -2.51 -30.59 -37.22
C PHE A 209 -1.84 -31.84 -36.65
N THR A 210 -2.63 -32.68 -35.98
CA THR A 210 -2.17 -34.00 -35.50
C THR A 210 -2.15 -35.00 -36.64
N GLU A 211 -1.47 -36.16 -36.48
CA GLU A 211 -1.41 -37.20 -37.46
C GLU A 211 -2.79 -37.78 -37.80
N GLU A 212 -3.63 -37.98 -36.75
CA GLU A 212 -5.01 -38.45 -36.91
C GLU A 212 -5.87 -37.48 -37.73
N GLN A 213 -5.68 -36.17 -37.50
CA GLN A 213 -6.39 -35.14 -38.26
C GLN A 213 -5.93 -35.13 -39.73
N ILE A 214 -4.63 -35.29 -40.02
CA ILE A 214 -4.10 -35.34 -41.36
C ILE A 214 -4.64 -36.55 -42.11
N ASP A 215 -4.71 -37.72 -41.45
CA ASP A 215 -5.28 -38.93 -42.04
C ASP A 215 -6.79 -38.79 -42.30
N GLU A 216 -7.55 -38.19 -41.41
CA GLU A 216 -8.97 -37.93 -41.59
C GLU A 216 -9.22 -36.97 -42.74
N MET A 217 -8.46 -35.89 -42.86
CA MET A 217 -8.52 -34.93 -43.96
C MET A 217 -8.17 -35.60 -45.29
N GLY A 218 -7.20 -36.53 -45.29
CA GLY A 218 -6.84 -37.30 -46.46
C GLY A 218 -7.95 -38.23 -46.95
N ARG A 219 -8.78 -38.76 -46.06
CA ARG A 219 -9.94 -39.61 -46.41
C ARG A 219 -11.13 -38.82 -46.98
N LYS A 220 -11.25 -37.51 -46.59
CA LYS A 220 -12.34 -36.64 -46.99
C LYS A 220 -11.85 -35.35 -47.66
N PRO A 221 -11.13 -35.41 -48.76
CA PRO A 221 -10.41 -34.27 -49.37
C PRO A 221 -11.34 -33.19 -49.92
N GLN A 222 -12.64 -33.46 -50.04
CA GLN A 222 -13.62 -32.47 -50.51
C GLN A 222 -14.23 -31.63 -49.43
N GLU A 223 -14.04 -31.96 -48.15
CA GLU A 223 -14.52 -31.14 -47.04
C GLU A 223 -13.61 -29.94 -46.87
N GLN A 224 -14.22 -28.77 -46.61
CA GLN A 224 -13.47 -27.55 -46.33
C GLN A 224 -12.81 -27.67 -44.94
N VAL A 225 -11.48 -27.72 -44.92
CA VAL A 225 -10.73 -27.78 -43.67
C VAL A 225 -10.64 -26.39 -43.07
N LEU A 226 -11.10 -26.26 -41.82
CA LEU A 226 -11.03 -25.04 -41.03
C LEU A 226 -10.03 -25.22 -39.89
N MET A 227 -9.20 -24.22 -39.69
CA MET A 227 -8.32 -24.14 -38.52
C MET A 227 -9.11 -23.75 -37.30
N GLU A 228 -9.14 -24.60 -36.29
CA GLU A 228 -9.77 -24.32 -35.04
C GLU A 228 -8.84 -23.48 -34.13
N VAL A 229 -9.36 -22.36 -33.67
CA VAL A 229 -8.73 -21.54 -32.63
C VAL A 229 -9.31 -21.98 -31.30
N ARG A 230 -8.46 -22.41 -30.37
CA ARG A 230 -8.88 -23.00 -29.10
C ARG A 230 -8.43 -22.17 -27.91
N ALA A 231 -9.21 -22.20 -26.82
CA ALA A 231 -8.86 -21.59 -25.56
C ALA A 231 -7.69 -22.34 -24.90
N PRO A 232 -6.64 -21.64 -24.42
CA PRO A 232 -5.49 -22.28 -23.78
C PRO A 232 -5.77 -22.79 -22.37
N PHE A 233 -6.76 -22.22 -21.68
CA PHE A 233 -7.22 -22.61 -20.33
C PHE A 233 -8.69 -22.21 -20.15
N ALA A 234 -9.31 -22.66 -19.05
CA ALA A 234 -10.68 -22.28 -18.71
C ALA A 234 -10.73 -20.86 -18.18
N GLY A 235 -11.65 -20.03 -18.69
CA GLY A 235 -11.76 -18.62 -18.30
C GLY A 235 -12.97 -17.93 -18.91
N GLU A 236 -12.93 -16.61 -18.98
CA GLU A 236 -13.97 -15.77 -19.57
C GLU A 236 -13.37 -14.86 -20.65
N ILE A 237 -14.08 -14.70 -21.74
CA ILE A 237 -13.72 -13.79 -22.83
C ILE A 237 -14.02 -12.36 -22.40
N VAL A 238 -12.96 -11.53 -22.21
CA VAL A 238 -13.09 -10.13 -21.78
C VAL A 238 -12.98 -9.14 -22.94
N GLU A 239 -12.33 -9.55 -24.04
CA GLU A 239 -12.25 -8.76 -25.28
C GLU A 239 -12.45 -9.66 -26.48
N ARG A 240 -13.13 -9.16 -27.50
CA ARG A 240 -13.36 -9.83 -28.77
C ARG A 240 -13.10 -8.85 -29.91
N THR A 241 -12.10 -9.16 -30.75
CA THR A 241 -11.84 -8.46 -32.02
C THR A 241 -12.21 -9.31 -33.22
N ALA A 242 -12.45 -10.61 -33.01
CA ALA A 242 -12.84 -11.54 -34.05
C ALA A 242 -14.23 -11.22 -34.59
N VAL A 243 -14.32 -11.01 -35.92
CA VAL A 243 -15.57 -10.76 -36.63
C VAL A 243 -15.70 -11.78 -37.76
N ARG A 244 -16.87 -12.42 -37.88
CA ARG A 244 -17.13 -13.37 -38.98
C ARG A 244 -16.97 -12.69 -40.32
N GLY A 245 -16.27 -13.34 -41.27
CA GLY A 245 -15.97 -12.81 -42.59
C GLY A 245 -14.74 -11.88 -42.65
N ALA A 246 -14.16 -11.51 -41.51
CA ALA A 246 -12.96 -10.69 -41.50
C ALA A 246 -11.73 -11.48 -41.95
N VAL A 247 -10.83 -10.82 -42.68
CA VAL A 247 -9.51 -11.32 -43.00
C VAL A 247 -8.58 -11.09 -41.83
N VAL A 248 -7.82 -12.11 -41.44
CA VAL A 248 -6.84 -12.05 -40.36
C VAL A 248 -5.48 -12.50 -40.78
N GLU A 249 -4.46 -11.94 -40.20
CA GLU A 249 -3.06 -12.30 -40.36
C GLU A 249 -2.58 -13.10 -39.13
N VAL A 250 -1.51 -13.87 -39.32
CA VAL A 250 -0.85 -14.63 -38.25
C VAL A 250 -0.48 -13.69 -37.08
N GLY A 251 -0.79 -14.10 -35.83
CA GLY A 251 -0.47 -13.36 -34.63
C GLY A 251 -1.45 -12.23 -34.30
N LYS A 252 -2.44 -11.93 -35.16
CA LYS A 252 -3.44 -10.90 -34.84
C LYS A 252 -4.30 -11.36 -33.65
N PRO A 253 -4.45 -10.54 -32.58
CA PRO A 253 -5.32 -10.86 -31.47
C PRO A 253 -6.79 -11.02 -31.93
N LEU A 254 -7.42 -12.09 -31.48
CA LEU A 254 -8.83 -12.41 -31.75
C LEU A 254 -9.68 -12.26 -30.48
N PHE A 255 -9.14 -12.74 -29.36
CA PHE A 255 -9.81 -12.69 -28.06
C PHE A 255 -8.80 -12.46 -26.96
N THR A 256 -9.25 -11.85 -25.86
CA THR A 256 -8.54 -11.84 -24.57
C THR A 256 -9.33 -12.72 -23.59
N LEU A 257 -8.65 -13.76 -23.10
CA LEU A 257 -9.18 -14.73 -22.14
C LEU A 257 -8.58 -14.48 -20.77
N VAL A 258 -9.40 -14.48 -19.72
CA VAL A 258 -8.96 -14.24 -18.33
C VAL A 258 -9.60 -15.23 -17.37
N ASP A 259 -8.81 -15.78 -16.45
CA ASP A 259 -9.30 -16.43 -15.25
C ASP A 259 -9.37 -15.40 -14.11
N HIS A 260 -10.59 -15.04 -13.72
CA HIS A 260 -10.89 -14.04 -12.68
C HIS A 260 -10.76 -14.57 -11.24
N SER A 261 -10.35 -15.81 -11.03
CA SER A 261 -10.31 -16.42 -9.69
C SER A 261 -9.36 -15.70 -8.73
N VAL A 262 -8.32 -15.07 -9.29
CA VAL A 262 -7.34 -14.23 -8.60
C VAL A 262 -7.14 -12.95 -9.39
N VAL A 263 -7.00 -11.85 -8.67
CA VAL A 263 -6.67 -10.55 -9.24
C VAL A 263 -5.48 -9.94 -8.51
N TRP A 264 -4.77 -9.06 -9.17
CA TRP A 264 -3.69 -8.29 -8.58
C TRP A 264 -4.17 -6.94 -8.09
N GLY A 265 -3.71 -6.52 -6.93
CA GLY A 265 -3.72 -5.13 -6.50
C GLY A 265 -2.34 -4.54 -6.77
N MET A 266 -2.29 -3.54 -7.64
CA MET A 266 -1.07 -2.77 -7.91
C MET A 266 -1.04 -1.55 -7.00
N LEU A 267 -0.19 -1.60 -5.98
CA LEU A 267 -0.08 -0.62 -4.92
C LEU A 267 1.00 0.42 -5.25
N GLN A 268 0.76 1.68 -4.81
CA GLN A 268 1.73 2.78 -4.88
C GLN A 268 2.23 3.06 -3.47
N VAL A 269 3.38 2.51 -3.11
CA VAL A 269 3.96 2.60 -1.76
C VAL A 269 4.91 3.80 -1.69
N PRO A 270 4.71 4.75 -0.74
CA PRO A 270 5.63 5.87 -0.56
C PRO A 270 7.04 5.41 -0.21
N GLU A 271 8.07 6.07 -0.78
CA GLU A 271 9.48 5.76 -0.55
C GLU A 271 9.84 5.70 0.93
N MET A 272 9.36 6.67 1.72
CA MET A 272 9.59 6.74 3.17
C MET A 272 9.02 5.54 3.96
N ALA A 273 8.11 4.80 3.37
CA ALA A 273 7.48 3.64 4.00
C ALA A 273 8.15 2.30 3.62
N LEU A 274 9.00 2.28 2.58
CA LEU A 274 9.56 1.05 2.00
C LEU A 274 10.36 0.22 3.00
N ALA A 275 11.10 0.87 3.92
CA ALA A 275 11.88 0.16 4.94
C ALA A 275 11.03 -0.75 5.86
N ARG A 276 9.71 -0.50 5.92
CA ARG A 276 8.75 -1.25 6.74
C ARG A 276 7.94 -2.27 5.94
N VAL A 277 8.04 -2.25 4.61
CA VAL A 277 7.24 -3.09 3.71
C VAL A 277 8.06 -4.30 3.26
N GLN A 278 7.50 -5.49 3.40
CA GLN A 278 8.14 -6.75 3.05
C GLN A 278 7.16 -7.68 2.34
N VAL A 279 7.69 -8.46 1.40
CA VAL A 279 6.92 -9.53 0.74
C VAL A 279 6.38 -10.51 1.78
N GLY A 280 5.15 -10.98 1.58
CA GLY A 280 4.43 -11.86 2.49
C GLY A 280 3.53 -11.15 3.50
N GLN A 281 3.63 -9.82 3.65
CA GLN A 281 2.72 -9.05 4.50
C GLN A 281 1.29 -9.13 3.99
N THR A 282 0.35 -9.10 4.93
CA THR A 282 -1.08 -9.07 4.62
C THR A 282 -1.47 -7.68 4.14
N VAL A 283 -2.28 -7.63 3.11
CA VAL A 283 -2.82 -6.40 2.52
C VAL A 283 -4.34 -6.46 2.59
N GLU A 284 -4.94 -5.43 3.15
CA GLU A 284 -6.39 -5.20 3.11
C GLU A 284 -6.69 -4.22 1.97
N LEU A 285 -7.60 -4.60 1.09
CA LEU A 285 -8.04 -3.77 -0.04
C LEU A 285 -9.49 -3.35 0.18
N ARG A 286 -9.76 -2.06 0.05
CA ARG A 286 -11.09 -1.46 0.10
C ARG A 286 -11.36 -0.74 -1.20
N VAL A 287 -12.50 -1.02 -1.79
CA VAL A 287 -12.95 -0.43 -3.05
C VAL A 287 -14.20 0.40 -2.78
N ASP A 288 -14.20 1.66 -3.17
CA ASP A 288 -15.30 2.59 -2.87
C ASP A 288 -16.65 2.13 -3.45
N SER A 289 -16.63 1.46 -4.61
CA SER A 289 -17.83 0.89 -5.23
C SER A 289 -18.39 -0.34 -4.50
N LEU A 290 -17.69 -0.86 -3.49
CA LEU A 290 -18.09 -2.02 -2.69
C LEU A 290 -18.04 -1.69 -1.19
N PRO A 291 -18.89 -0.76 -0.71
CA PRO A 291 -18.84 -0.26 0.65
C PRO A 291 -19.02 -1.41 1.67
N GLY A 292 -18.22 -1.37 2.74
CA GLY A 292 -18.25 -2.36 3.80
C GLY A 292 -17.55 -3.70 3.49
N LYS A 293 -17.09 -3.92 2.26
CA LYS A 293 -16.29 -5.11 1.91
C LYS A 293 -14.80 -4.82 2.02
N VAL A 294 -14.08 -5.71 2.69
CA VAL A 294 -12.62 -5.69 2.78
C VAL A 294 -12.11 -6.99 2.17
N PHE A 295 -11.26 -6.86 1.17
CA PHE A 295 -10.60 -8.00 0.54
C PHE A 295 -9.21 -8.14 1.15
N THR A 296 -8.89 -9.36 1.56
CA THR A 296 -7.59 -9.66 2.17
C THR A 296 -6.73 -10.43 1.18
N GLY A 297 -5.51 -9.97 1.00
CA GLY A 297 -4.52 -10.58 0.12
C GLY A 297 -3.13 -10.58 0.74
N LYS A 298 -2.14 -10.99 -0.05
CA LYS A 298 -0.74 -10.98 0.37
C LYS A 298 0.11 -10.20 -0.63
N LEU A 299 1.06 -9.44 -0.10
CA LEU A 299 2.07 -8.75 -0.87
C LEU A 299 3.03 -9.79 -1.47
N THR A 300 3.10 -9.88 -2.81
CA THR A 300 3.90 -10.88 -3.52
C THR A 300 5.14 -10.30 -4.19
N TRP A 301 5.15 -8.98 -4.43
CA TRP A 301 6.27 -8.34 -5.09
C TRP A 301 6.36 -6.85 -4.73
N ILE A 302 7.59 -6.34 -4.69
CA ILE A 302 7.92 -4.92 -4.50
C ILE A 302 8.92 -4.53 -5.56
N SER A 303 8.68 -3.42 -6.25
CA SER A 303 9.60 -2.89 -7.27
C SER A 303 10.95 -2.53 -6.66
N PRO A 304 12.06 -2.89 -7.28
CA PRO A 304 13.39 -2.42 -6.88
C PRO A 304 13.63 -0.95 -7.24
N ALA A 305 12.76 -0.34 -8.04
CA ALA A 305 12.85 1.04 -8.49
C ALA A 305 11.72 1.90 -7.93
N VAL A 306 12.05 3.13 -7.59
CA VAL A 306 11.10 4.18 -7.19
C VAL A 306 10.91 5.12 -8.38
N ASP A 307 9.69 5.52 -8.64
CA ASP A 307 9.36 6.52 -9.66
C ASP A 307 9.85 7.90 -9.19
N GLU A 308 10.71 8.54 -9.96
CA GLU A 308 11.38 9.80 -9.58
C GLU A 308 10.40 10.97 -9.41
N ARG A 309 9.31 10.97 -10.17
CA ARG A 309 8.34 12.06 -10.17
C ARG A 309 7.35 11.96 -9.02
N THR A 310 6.87 10.74 -8.73
CA THR A 310 5.85 10.50 -7.70
C THR A 310 6.44 10.12 -6.35
N ARG A 311 7.72 9.71 -6.29
CA ARG A 311 8.39 9.15 -5.11
C ARG A 311 7.64 7.95 -4.52
N MET A 312 7.08 7.13 -5.42
CA MET A 312 6.36 5.91 -5.08
C MET A 312 7.04 4.69 -5.67
N ALA A 313 7.09 3.61 -4.92
CA ALA A 313 7.45 2.29 -5.42
C ALA A 313 6.20 1.49 -5.75
N ARG A 314 6.23 0.74 -6.85
CA ARG A 314 5.15 -0.19 -7.17
C ARG A 314 5.28 -1.44 -6.32
N ALA A 315 4.15 -1.93 -5.84
CA ALA A 315 4.10 -3.23 -5.17
C ALA A 315 2.87 -3.99 -5.66
N ARG A 316 2.94 -5.32 -5.64
CA ARG A 316 1.86 -6.20 -6.09
C ARG A 316 1.39 -7.06 -4.93
N ALA A 317 0.08 -7.06 -4.71
CA ALA A 317 -0.58 -7.99 -3.81
C ALA A 317 -1.60 -8.85 -4.60
N GLU A 318 -1.78 -10.09 -4.18
CA GLU A 318 -2.70 -11.03 -4.80
C GLU A 318 -3.94 -11.20 -3.93
N PHE A 319 -5.12 -11.14 -4.57
CA PHE A 319 -6.42 -11.22 -3.93
C PHE A 319 -7.25 -12.33 -4.58
N ALA A 320 -7.79 -13.23 -3.76
CA ALA A 320 -8.80 -14.17 -4.21
C ALA A 320 -10.09 -13.42 -4.60
N ASN A 321 -10.68 -13.78 -5.73
CA ASN A 321 -11.87 -13.12 -6.27
C ASN A 321 -12.93 -14.15 -6.75
N PRO A 322 -13.37 -15.08 -5.86
CA PRO A 322 -14.31 -16.14 -6.25
C PRO A 322 -15.65 -15.58 -6.72
N ASP A 323 -16.12 -14.49 -6.12
CA ASP A 323 -17.40 -13.84 -6.44
C ASP A 323 -17.28 -12.86 -7.64
N ARG A 324 -16.08 -12.69 -8.23
CA ARG A 324 -15.81 -11.78 -9.36
C ARG A 324 -16.21 -10.32 -9.12
N LEU A 325 -16.18 -9.90 -7.85
CA LEU A 325 -16.54 -8.54 -7.45
C LEU A 325 -15.46 -7.52 -7.80
N LEU A 326 -14.19 -7.92 -7.70
CA LEU A 326 -13.07 -7.09 -8.09
C LEU A 326 -12.92 -7.15 -9.62
N LYS A 327 -12.98 -5.99 -10.26
CA LYS A 327 -12.85 -5.84 -11.71
C LYS A 327 -11.57 -5.09 -12.06
N ASP A 328 -11.06 -5.34 -13.24
CA ASP A 328 -9.90 -4.62 -13.78
C ASP A 328 -10.10 -3.11 -13.75
N LYS A 329 -9.01 -2.38 -13.44
CA LYS A 329 -8.96 -0.92 -13.32
C LYS A 329 -9.82 -0.30 -12.22
N MET A 330 -10.39 -1.09 -11.30
CA MET A 330 -11.01 -0.52 -10.11
C MET A 330 -9.97 0.17 -9.24
N PHE A 331 -10.25 1.40 -8.83
CA PHE A 331 -9.47 2.11 -7.82
C PHE A 331 -9.82 1.59 -6.43
N ALA A 332 -8.79 1.50 -5.60
CA ALA A 332 -8.90 1.00 -4.25
C ALA A 332 -7.93 1.71 -3.31
N ILE A 333 -8.22 1.66 -2.03
CA ILE A 333 -7.30 1.98 -0.95
C ILE A 333 -6.81 0.66 -0.39
N ALA A 334 -5.50 0.46 -0.44
CA ALA A 334 -4.83 -0.69 0.14
C ALA A 334 -4.18 -0.31 1.47
N ARG A 335 -4.26 -1.20 2.45
CA ARG A 335 -3.57 -1.09 3.73
C ARG A 335 -2.65 -2.28 3.92
N ILE A 336 -1.35 -2.04 3.88
CA ILE A 336 -0.32 -3.06 4.14
C ILE A 336 -0.17 -3.17 5.66
N LEU A 337 -0.47 -4.32 6.22
CA LEU A 337 -0.37 -4.56 7.67
C LEU A 337 1.09 -4.82 8.05
N ILE A 338 1.66 -3.89 8.83
CA ILE A 338 3.05 -3.98 9.29
C ILE A 338 3.14 -4.78 10.59
N ARG A 339 2.23 -4.48 11.52
CA ARG A 339 2.18 -5.11 12.83
C ARG A 339 0.74 -5.31 13.25
N GLN A 340 0.45 -6.52 13.69
CA GLN A 340 -0.77 -6.80 14.42
C GLN A 340 -0.39 -7.18 15.85
N ALA A 341 -0.90 -6.44 16.83
CA ALA A 341 -0.72 -6.76 18.24
C ALA A 341 -2.10 -6.93 18.87
N LYS A 342 -2.35 -8.10 19.46
CA LYS A 342 -3.50 -8.33 20.34
C LYS A 342 -3.08 -8.00 21.76
N GLY A 343 -3.96 -7.34 22.53
CA GLY A 343 -3.66 -6.98 23.92
C GLY A 343 -2.69 -5.80 24.07
N ALA A 344 -2.61 -4.94 23.07
CA ALA A 344 -1.88 -3.67 23.18
C ALA A 344 -2.59 -2.73 24.16
N MET A 345 -1.83 -2.03 25.01
CA MET A 345 -2.35 -1.01 25.94
C MET A 345 -2.67 0.24 25.16
N LEU A 346 -3.93 0.63 25.12
CA LEU A 346 -4.45 1.77 24.38
C LEU A 346 -4.88 2.88 25.32
N VAL A 347 -4.57 4.13 24.94
CA VAL A 347 -5.05 5.33 25.62
C VAL A 347 -5.63 6.30 24.59
N PRO A 348 -6.68 7.05 24.90
CA PRO A 348 -7.18 8.10 24.03
C PRO A 348 -6.07 9.12 23.72
N GLN A 349 -6.01 9.61 22.48
CA GLN A 349 -5.01 10.63 22.10
C GLN A 349 -5.12 11.89 22.99
N SER A 350 -6.31 12.23 23.46
CA SER A 350 -6.55 13.35 24.37
C SER A 350 -5.83 13.22 25.72
N ALA A 351 -5.50 12.00 26.15
CA ALA A 351 -4.79 11.74 27.41
C ALA A 351 -3.29 12.08 27.32
N ILE A 352 -2.74 12.16 26.10
CA ILE A 352 -1.31 12.42 25.88
C ILE A 352 -1.08 13.92 25.75
N GLN A 353 -0.15 14.45 26.55
CA GLN A 353 0.34 15.81 26.44
C GLN A 353 1.84 15.82 26.17
N HIS A 354 2.27 16.74 25.33
CA HIS A 354 3.70 16.91 25.02
C HIS A 354 4.23 18.10 25.81
N VAL A 355 5.25 17.87 26.63
CA VAL A 355 5.98 18.90 27.37
C VAL A 355 7.46 18.71 27.04
N GLU A 356 8.11 19.77 26.56
CA GLU A 356 9.53 19.74 26.13
C GLU A 356 9.82 18.58 25.14
N GLY A 357 8.89 18.30 24.21
CA GLY A 357 9.04 17.22 23.23
C GLY A 357 8.81 15.81 23.77
N LYS A 358 8.57 15.64 25.09
CA LYS A 358 8.28 14.33 25.71
C LYS A 358 6.79 14.08 25.81
N PRO A 359 6.30 12.91 25.45
CA PRO A 359 4.91 12.50 25.68
C PRO A 359 4.72 12.15 27.17
N LEU A 360 3.74 12.78 27.78
CA LEU A 360 3.38 12.57 29.18
C LEU A 360 1.92 12.15 29.29
N VAL A 361 1.61 11.30 30.28
CA VAL A 361 0.28 11.01 30.79
C VAL A 361 0.18 11.48 32.24
N PHE A 362 -1.01 11.85 32.66
CA PHE A 362 -1.27 12.25 34.04
C PHE A 362 -2.03 11.14 34.76
N VAL A 363 -1.34 10.40 35.62
CA VAL A 363 -1.91 9.31 36.43
C VAL A 363 -2.47 9.89 37.69
N LYS A 364 -3.73 9.61 38.05
CA LYS A 364 -4.38 10.06 39.25
C LYS A 364 -3.81 9.32 40.46
N LEU A 365 -3.27 10.03 41.41
CA LEU A 365 -2.81 9.52 42.70
C LEU A 365 -3.74 9.88 43.88
N GLY A 366 -4.45 11.00 43.76
CA GLY A 366 -5.39 11.53 44.75
C GLY A 366 -6.40 12.44 44.06
N GLU A 367 -7.21 13.16 44.84
CA GLU A 367 -8.21 14.05 44.26
C GLU A 367 -7.58 15.30 43.62
N ASP A 368 -6.50 15.81 44.24
CA ASP A 368 -5.73 16.98 43.77
C ASP A 368 -4.33 16.63 43.25
N LEU A 369 -3.91 15.35 43.34
CA LEU A 369 -2.55 14.92 43.07
C LEU A 369 -2.49 13.99 41.86
N TYR A 370 -1.66 14.38 40.88
CA TYR A 370 -1.42 13.65 39.67
C TYR A 370 0.09 13.39 39.47
N ASP A 371 0.39 12.29 38.80
CA ASP A 371 1.73 11.89 38.42
C ASP A 371 1.91 12.15 36.92
N ALA A 372 2.65 13.22 36.57
CA ALA A 372 3.00 13.50 35.18
C ALA A 372 4.13 12.55 34.76
N ARG A 373 3.75 11.47 34.10
CA ARG A 373 4.64 10.34 33.80
C ARG A 373 5.01 10.31 32.32
N SER A 374 6.29 10.14 32.03
CA SER A 374 6.78 9.94 30.68
C SER A 374 6.40 8.54 30.21
N VAL A 375 5.89 8.45 28.97
CA VAL A 375 5.49 7.19 28.32
C VAL A 375 6.18 7.03 27.01
N GLN A 376 6.41 5.77 26.62
CA GLN A 376 6.84 5.43 25.27
C GLN A 376 5.62 5.08 24.43
N LEU A 377 5.39 5.84 23.37
CA LEU A 377 4.27 5.64 22.48
C LEU A 377 4.64 4.67 21.36
N GLY A 378 3.65 3.88 20.94
CA GLY A 378 3.71 3.00 19.77
C GLY A 378 2.83 3.50 18.64
N ALA A 379 2.09 2.59 18.03
CA ALA A 379 1.22 2.87 16.89
C ALA A 379 -0.02 3.69 17.28
N ARG A 380 -0.48 4.50 16.31
CA ARG A 380 -1.74 5.24 16.42
C ARG A 380 -2.84 4.50 15.64
N PHE A 381 -3.98 4.29 16.27
CA PHE A 381 -5.11 3.58 15.67
C PHE A 381 -6.46 4.13 16.18
N ASN A 382 -7.35 4.50 15.26
CA ASN A 382 -8.72 4.95 15.56
C ASN A 382 -8.83 6.00 16.69
N GLY A 383 -7.94 7.00 16.71
CA GLY A 383 -7.94 8.05 17.72
C GLY A 383 -7.37 7.64 19.08
N GLN A 384 -6.90 6.40 19.20
CA GLN A 384 -6.15 5.88 20.35
C GLN A 384 -4.66 5.77 20.01
N LEU A 385 -3.82 5.78 21.05
CA LEU A 385 -2.38 5.61 20.99
C LEU A 385 -1.96 4.39 21.82
N GLU A 386 -1.07 3.60 21.26
CA GLU A 386 -0.43 2.49 21.98
C GLU A 386 0.59 3.04 22.97
N VAL A 387 0.58 2.52 24.18
CA VAL A 387 1.63 2.77 25.18
C VAL A 387 2.46 1.51 25.32
N LEU A 388 3.73 1.60 24.91
CA LEU A 388 4.68 0.49 24.97
C LEU A 388 5.33 0.34 26.33
N ALA A 389 5.54 1.46 27.03
CA ALA A 389 6.16 1.49 28.37
C ALA A 389 5.75 2.74 29.14
N GLY A 390 5.81 2.65 30.47
CA GLY A 390 5.59 3.77 31.39
C GLY A 390 4.22 3.81 32.07
N LEU A 391 3.29 2.91 31.76
CA LEU A 391 1.94 2.87 32.31
C LEU A 391 1.53 1.46 32.68
N LYS A 392 0.65 1.31 33.69
CA LYS A 392 0.07 0.03 34.09
C LYS A 392 -1.45 0.02 33.83
N LEU A 393 -2.01 -1.16 33.57
CA LEU A 393 -3.43 -1.32 33.22
C LEU A 393 -4.42 -0.86 34.29
N GLN A 394 -4.01 -0.96 35.58
CA GLN A 394 -4.88 -0.62 36.71
C GLN A 394 -4.82 0.85 37.08
N GLU A 395 -3.96 1.63 36.45
CA GLU A 395 -3.80 3.05 36.76
C GLU A 395 -4.88 3.89 36.07
N HIS A 396 -5.46 4.83 36.77
CA HIS A 396 -6.41 5.77 36.21
C HIS A 396 -5.67 6.98 35.66
N ILE A 397 -5.81 7.25 34.37
CA ILE A 397 -5.19 8.38 33.69
C ILE A 397 -6.24 9.45 33.38
N ALA A 398 -5.86 10.71 33.40
CA ALA A 398 -6.71 11.79 32.91
C ALA A 398 -6.95 11.67 31.41
N VAL A 399 -8.22 11.68 30.99
CA VAL A 399 -8.62 11.51 29.57
C VAL A 399 -9.34 12.74 28.99
N THR A 400 -9.95 13.58 29.86
CA THR A 400 -10.58 14.83 29.44
C THR A 400 -9.93 16.03 30.15
N ARG A 401 -9.93 17.18 29.49
CA ARG A 401 -9.38 18.44 30.03
C ARG A 401 -7.93 18.35 30.53
N VAL A 402 -7.17 17.41 29.97
CA VAL A 402 -5.78 17.11 30.37
C VAL A 402 -4.85 18.30 30.19
N PHE A 403 -5.18 19.21 29.29
CA PHE A 403 -4.46 20.47 29.10
C PHE A 403 -4.41 21.32 30.39
N ALA A 404 -5.43 21.28 31.26
CA ALA A 404 -5.41 21.99 32.51
C ALA A 404 -4.31 21.51 33.46
N LEU A 405 -4.05 20.19 33.49
CA LEU A 405 -2.93 19.63 34.26
C LEU A 405 -1.57 20.06 33.69
N LYS A 406 -1.47 20.11 32.35
CA LYS A 406 -0.27 20.65 31.69
C LYS A 406 -0.08 22.14 32.04
N SER A 407 -1.16 22.96 32.03
CA SER A 407 -1.09 24.37 32.38
C SER A 407 -0.68 24.55 33.84
N ALA A 408 -1.26 23.78 34.77
CA ALA A 408 -0.85 23.81 36.17
C ALA A 408 0.62 23.46 36.37
N MET A 409 1.12 22.49 35.62
CA MET A 409 2.55 22.13 35.64
C MET A 409 3.47 23.24 35.13
N LEU A 410 3.02 24.07 34.18
CA LEU A 410 3.80 25.15 33.58
C LEU A 410 3.56 26.54 34.17
N MET A 411 2.74 26.65 35.21
CA MET A 411 2.37 27.96 35.80
C MET A 411 3.56 28.77 36.31
N SER A 412 4.58 28.12 36.85
CA SER A 412 5.80 28.82 37.31
C SER A 412 6.56 29.53 36.17
N ARG A 413 6.44 29.07 34.94
CA ARG A 413 7.02 29.75 33.79
C ARG A 413 6.22 30.93 33.28
N LEU A 414 4.89 30.90 33.49
CA LEU A 414 4.00 32.01 33.10
C LEU A 414 4.12 33.19 34.07
N GLY A 415 4.44 32.93 35.37
CA GLY A 415 4.65 33.97 36.36
C GLY A 415 6.01 34.69 36.28
N ALA A 416 7.02 34.06 35.70
CA ALA A 416 8.33 34.64 35.52
C ALA A 416 8.42 35.67 34.36
N GLY A 417 7.43 35.67 33.45
CA GLY A 417 7.36 36.61 32.32
C GLY A 417 6.67 37.94 32.57
N CYS A 418 6.14 38.18 33.76
CA CYS A 418 5.45 39.44 34.11
C CYS A 418 6.23 40.34 35.12
N ALA A 419 7.49 40.01 35.36
CA ALA A 419 8.28 40.78 36.36
C ALA A 419 9.38 41.67 35.71
N ASP A 420 9.43 41.78 34.39
CA ASP A 420 10.33 42.67 33.66
C ASP A 420 9.55 43.53 32.65
N ASP A 421 8.70 44.46 33.17
CA ASP A 421 8.25 45.66 32.45
C ASP A 421 8.15 46.81 33.47
#